data_3193e5f9491d90baa04490921c4db63f
#
_entry.id   3193e5f9491d90baa04490921c4db63f
#
_cell.length_a   1.000
_cell.length_b   1.000
_cell.length_c   1.000
_cell.angle_alpha   90.00
_cell.angle_beta   90.00
_cell.angle_gamma   90.00
#
_symmetry.space_group_name_H-M   'P 1'
#
loop_
_entity.id
_entity.type
_entity.pdbx_description
1 polymer ?
#
loop_
_entity_poly.entity_id
_entity_poly.type
_entity_poly.pdbx_seq_one_letter_code
_entity_poly.pdbx_strand_id
1 'polypeptide(L)'
;MINVAKNNNYNLSGLEKIINCISWNNRRVKNFHQSLGNKETPIVSLPGLASSLGIKKLLLKDESKRFGLSSFKALGASYAMNNEIEKNPKIKVFCTATDGNHGRSVAW
;
A
#
# COMPACT_ATOMS: atom_id res chain seq x y z
N MET A 1 19.75 21.04 -7.44
CA MET A 1 19.83 21.22 -5.96
C MET A 1 18.49 20.82 -5.38
N ILE A 2 18.43 19.74 -4.59
CA ILE A 2 17.17 19.31 -3.97
C ILE A 2 17.03 20.09 -2.67
N ASN A 3 16.03 20.95 -2.57
CA ASN A 3 15.71 21.64 -1.32
C ASN A 3 14.93 20.67 -0.42
N VAL A 4 15.59 20.20 0.63
CA VAL A 4 14.92 19.44 1.68
C VAL A 4 14.34 20.43 2.67
N ALA A 5 13.02 20.63 2.65
CA ALA A 5 12.34 21.41 3.66
C ALA A 5 12.25 20.60 4.96
N LYS A 6 12.83 21.11 6.04
CA LYS A 6 12.67 20.52 7.37
C LYS A 6 11.24 20.80 7.86
N ASN A 7 10.44 19.76 8.06
CA ASN A 7 9.11 19.93 8.65
C ASN A 7 9.24 20.17 10.17
N ASN A 8 9.22 21.43 10.57
CA ASN A 8 9.31 21.82 11.99
C ASN A 8 8.04 21.49 12.79
N ASN A 9 6.94 21.11 12.12
CA ASN A 9 5.68 20.71 12.76
C ASN A 9 5.54 19.21 12.91
N TYR A 10 6.62 18.45 12.66
CA TYR A 10 6.60 17.01 12.81
C TYR A 10 6.43 16.63 14.28
N ASN A 11 5.27 16.08 14.62
CA ASN A 11 4.92 15.66 15.97
C ASN A 11 4.99 14.13 16.08
N LEU A 12 6.00 13.63 16.78
CA LEU A 12 6.19 12.20 17.05
C LEU A 12 4.99 11.56 17.77
N SER A 13 4.26 12.30 18.61
CA SER A 13 3.09 11.79 19.32
C SER A 13 1.95 11.41 18.36
N GLY A 14 1.83 12.10 17.23
CA GLY A 14 0.90 11.75 16.16
C GLY A 14 1.30 10.43 15.46
N LEU A 15 2.60 10.23 15.26
CA LEU A 15 3.12 9.01 14.65
C LEU A 15 2.91 7.79 15.57
N GLU A 16 3.13 7.92 16.87
CA GLU A 16 2.86 6.86 17.86
C GLU A 16 1.39 6.44 17.87
N LYS A 17 0.47 7.39 17.78
CA LYS A 17 -0.96 7.10 17.65
C LYS A 17 -1.26 6.32 16.37
N ILE A 18 -0.67 6.72 15.25
CA ILE A 18 -0.84 6.02 13.97
C ILE A 18 -0.25 4.61 14.05
N ILE A 19 0.95 4.46 14.61
CA ILE A 19 1.62 3.15 14.78
C ILE A 19 0.77 2.23 15.66
N ASN A 20 0.21 2.74 16.75
CA ASN A 20 -0.65 1.97 17.64
C ASN A 20 -2.00 1.59 17.00
N CYS A 21 -2.50 2.38 16.05
CA CYS A 21 -3.69 2.06 15.27
C CYS A 21 -3.42 1.05 14.14
N ILE A 22 -2.16 0.92 13.69
CA ILE A 22 -1.77 -0.03 12.64
C ILE A 22 -1.45 -1.38 13.28
N SER A 23 -2.34 -2.33 13.13
CA SER A 23 -2.05 -3.72 13.45
C SER A 23 -1.10 -4.31 12.40
N TRP A 24 0.21 -4.23 12.63
CA TRP A 24 1.25 -4.75 11.74
C TRP A 24 1.15 -6.26 11.49
N ASN A 25 0.44 -6.99 12.34
CA ASN A 25 0.27 -8.43 12.22
C ASN A 25 -1.21 -8.82 12.21
N ASN A 26 -2.00 -8.16 11.37
CA ASN A 26 -3.39 -8.53 11.21
C ASN A 26 -3.52 -9.82 10.40
N ARG A 27 -3.65 -10.95 11.11
CA ARG A 27 -3.79 -12.29 10.51
C ARG A 27 -4.96 -12.35 9.52
N ARG A 28 -6.07 -11.68 9.81
CA ARG A 28 -7.26 -11.64 8.93
C ARG A 28 -6.93 -11.01 7.58
N VAL A 29 -6.25 -9.85 7.57
CA VAL A 29 -5.81 -9.17 6.34
C VAL A 29 -4.85 -10.05 5.55
N LYS A 30 -3.88 -10.65 6.23
CA LYS A 30 -2.90 -11.54 5.61
C LYS A 30 -3.57 -12.74 4.95
N ASN A 31 -4.46 -13.43 5.67
CA ASN A 31 -5.19 -14.60 5.16
C ASN A 31 -6.07 -14.23 3.97
N PHE A 32 -6.78 -13.10 4.04
CA PHE A 32 -7.59 -12.60 2.93
C PHE A 32 -6.73 -12.38 1.69
N HIS A 33 -5.60 -11.68 1.80
CA HIS A 33 -4.73 -11.47 0.64
C HIS A 33 -4.12 -12.78 0.11
N GLN A 34 -3.80 -13.72 0.99
CA GLN A 34 -3.33 -15.04 0.58
C GLN A 34 -4.39 -15.81 -0.23
N SER A 35 -5.66 -15.74 0.16
CA SER A 35 -6.76 -16.38 -0.58
C SER A 35 -6.94 -15.79 -1.98
N LEU A 36 -6.53 -14.55 -2.21
CA LEU A 36 -6.48 -13.92 -3.53
C LEU A 36 -5.21 -14.27 -4.34
N GLY A 37 -4.36 -15.15 -3.84
CA GLY A 37 -3.12 -15.51 -4.51
C GLY A 37 -2.02 -14.45 -4.37
N ASN A 38 -2.06 -13.64 -3.32
CA ASN A 38 -1.02 -12.63 -3.05
C ASN A 38 0.36 -13.29 -2.88
N LYS A 39 1.33 -12.85 -3.68
CA LYS A 39 2.72 -13.30 -3.64
C LYS A 39 3.63 -12.18 -3.17
N GLU A 40 4.80 -12.56 -2.70
CA GLU A 40 5.84 -11.59 -2.37
C GLU A 40 6.29 -10.84 -3.62
N THR A 41 6.57 -9.55 -3.47
CA THR A 41 7.13 -8.70 -4.51
C THR A 41 8.57 -8.35 -4.17
N PRO A 42 9.44 -8.12 -5.18
CA PRO A 42 10.85 -7.88 -4.95
C PRO A 42 11.14 -6.62 -4.14
N ILE A 43 12.27 -6.65 -3.44
CA ILE A 43 12.93 -5.45 -2.92
C ILE A 43 14.20 -5.25 -3.73
N VAL A 44 14.29 -4.12 -4.43
CA VAL A 44 15.41 -3.75 -5.28
C VAL A 44 16.29 -2.75 -4.53
N SER A 45 17.59 -3.01 -4.48
CA SER A 45 18.57 -2.07 -3.93
C SER A 45 19.05 -1.12 -5.04
N LEU A 46 19.11 0.17 -4.73
CA LEU A 46 19.51 1.23 -5.66
C LEU A 46 20.78 1.95 -5.16
N PRO A 47 21.95 1.28 -5.17
CA PRO A 47 23.17 1.81 -4.55
C PRO A 47 23.69 3.07 -5.26
N GLY A 48 23.60 3.17 -6.60
CA GLY A 48 24.00 4.36 -7.34
C GLY A 48 23.17 5.58 -6.97
N LEU A 49 21.86 5.44 -6.85
CA LEU A 49 20.98 6.53 -6.42
C LEU A 49 21.19 6.86 -4.94
N ALA A 50 21.42 5.88 -4.08
CA ALA A 50 21.77 6.12 -2.68
C ALA A 50 23.03 6.97 -2.55
N SER A 51 24.09 6.63 -3.32
CA SER A 51 25.33 7.40 -3.34
C SER A 51 25.11 8.83 -3.82
N SER A 52 24.38 9.05 -4.90
CA SER A 52 24.11 10.41 -5.41
C SER A 52 23.28 11.26 -4.45
N LEU A 53 22.46 10.64 -3.60
CA LEU A 53 21.67 11.30 -2.56
C LEU A 53 22.40 11.45 -1.22
N GLY A 54 23.62 10.93 -1.09
CA GLY A 54 24.40 10.96 0.16
C GLY A 54 23.77 10.14 1.29
N ILE A 55 22.98 9.11 0.98
CA ILE A 55 22.36 8.23 1.97
C ILE A 55 22.98 6.83 1.96
N LYS A 56 22.96 6.16 3.10
CA LYS A 56 23.61 4.86 3.27
C LYS A 56 22.99 3.77 2.39
N LYS A 57 21.67 3.76 2.22
CA LYS A 57 20.94 2.72 1.49
C LYS A 57 19.60 3.25 0.99
N LEU A 58 19.24 2.89 -0.24
CA LEU A 58 17.93 3.11 -0.81
C LEU A 58 17.36 1.79 -1.29
N LEU A 59 16.18 1.43 -0.81
CA LEU A 59 15.47 0.23 -1.19
C LEU A 59 14.15 0.59 -1.84
N LEU A 60 13.85 -0.04 -2.97
CA LEU A 60 12.58 0.07 -3.67
C LEU A 60 11.78 -1.23 -3.50
N LYS A 61 10.57 -1.13 -2.94
CA LYS A 61 9.61 -2.23 -2.98
C LYS A 61 8.89 -2.20 -4.32
N ASP A 62 9.19 -3.17 -5.18
CA ASP A 62 8.65 -3.21 -6.54
C ASP A 62 7.26 -3.88 -6.57
N GLU A 63 6.22 -3.08 -6.64
CA GLU A 63 4.82 -3.52 -6.74
C GLU A 63 4.30 -3.65 -8.18
N SER A 64 5.18 -3.55 -9.18
CA SER A 64 4.81 -3.64 -10.60
C SER A 64 4.20 -4.99 -11.00
N LYS A 65 4.44 -6.03 -10.21
CA LYS A 65 3.93 -7.40 -10.45
C LYS A 65 2.75 -7.78 -9.56
N ARG A 66 2.28 -6.86 -8.70
CA ARG A 66 1.19 -7.16 -7.77
C ARG A 66 -0.10 -7.49 -8.53
N PHE A 67 -0.58 -8.72 -8.41
CA PHE A 67 -1.81 -9.24 -9.05
C PHE A 67 -1.91 -8.98 -10.57
N GLY A 68 -0.81 -8.68 -11.25
CA GLY A 68 -0.83 -8.27 -12.66
C GLY A 68 -1.38 -6.85 -12.90
N LEU A 69 -1.64 -6.08 -11.86
CA LEU A 69 -2.22 -4.73 -11.95
C LEU A 69 -1.20 -3.60 -11.94
N SER A 70 0.08 -3.92 -11.88
CA SER A 70 1.20 -2.97 -11.84
C SER A 70 1.13 -1.95 -10.68
N SER A 71 0.44 -2.29 -9.59
CA SER A 71 0.20 -1.40 -8.46
C SER A 71 -0.19 -2.16 -7.20
N PHE A 72 0.18 -1.63 -6.02
CA PHE A 72 -0.25 -2.14 -4.73
C PHE A 72 -1.72 -1.82 -4.39
N LYS A 73 -2.41 -1.00 -5.17
CA LYS A 73 -3.74 -0.46 -4.84
C LYS A 73 -4.80 -1.55 -4.64
N ALA A 74 -4.65 -2.70 -5.31
CA ALA A 74 -5.57 -3.83 -5.16
C ALA A 74 -5.59 -4.40 -3.73
N LEU A 75 -4.49 -4.33 -2.98
CA LEU A 75 -4.45 -4.82 -1.59
C LEU A 75 -5.48 -4.11 -0.71
N GLY A 76 -5.49 -2.77 -0.74
CA GLY A 76 -6.44 -1.99 0.06
C GLY A 76 -7.87 -2.05 -0.49
N ALA A 77 -8.04 -1.91 -1.80
CA ALA A 77 -9.35 -1.89 -2.45
C ALA A 77 -10.11 -3.20 -2.22
N SER A 78 -9.48 -4.35 -2.52
CA SER A 78 -10.12 -5.66 -2.36
C SER A 78 -10.52 -5.96 -0.92
N TYR A 79 -9.67 -5.64 0.05
CA TYR A 79 -9.98 -5.85 1.45
C TYR A 79 -11.12 -4.95 1.95
N ALA A 80 -11.12 -3.68 1.55
CA ALA A 80 -12.20 -2.75 1.89
C ALA A 80 -13.54 -3.21 1.31
N MET A 81 -13.57 -3.59 0.04
CA MET A 81 -14.77 -4.11 -0.62
C MET A 81 -15.28 -5.40 0.04
N ASN A 82 -14.38 -6.33 0.36
CA ASN A 82 -14.74 -7.55 1.08
C ASN A 82 -15.39 -7.25 2.44
N ASN A 83 -14.83 -6.33 3.21
CA ASN A 83 -15.40 -5.94 4.50
C ASN A 83 -16.81 -5.34 4.36
N GLU A 84 -17.06 -4.57 3.30
CA GLU A 84 -18.40 -4.02 3.07
C GLU A 84 -19.41 -5.10 2.62
N ILE A 85 -19.00 -6.06 1.79
CA ILE A 85 -19.82 -7.21 1.41
C ILE A 85 -20.15 -8.07 2.63
N GLU A 86 -19.20 -8.33 3.52
CA GLU A 86 -19.44 -9.08 4.76
C GLU A 86 -20.46 -8.40 5.67
N LYS A 87 -20.43 -7.07 5.77
CA LYS A 87 -21.43 -6.30 6.54
C LYS A 87 -22.79 -6.28 5.87
N ASN A 88 -22.82 -6.22 4.57
CA ASN A 88 -24.05 -6.16 3.78
C ASN A 88 -23.93 -6.98 2.49
N PRO A 89 -24.31 -8.27 2.51
CA PRO A 89 -24.24 -9.15 1.34
C PRO A 89 -25.18 -8.74 0.17
N LYS A 90 -26.04 -7.73 0.37
CA LYS A 90 -26.90 -7.22 -0.70
C LYS A 90 -26.19 -6.24 -1.62
N ILE A 91 -24.99 -5.79 -1.29
CA ILE A 91 -24.19 -4.92 -2.16
C ILE A 91 -23.91 -5.66 -3.48
N LYS A 92 -24.26 -5.03 -4.60
CA LYS A 92 -24.04 -5.56 -5.95
C LYS A 92 -23.11 -4.70 -6.80
N VAL A 93 -22.86 -3.45 -6.38
CA VAL A 93 -22.11 -2.47 -7.17
C VAL A 93 -21.19 -1.69 -6.26
N PHE A 94 -19.96 -1.50 -6.71
CA PHE A 94 -18.99 -0.57 -6.15
C PHE A 94 -18.68 0.49 -7.20
N CYS A 95 -18.57 1.74 -6.78
CA CYS A 95 -18.21 2.86 -7.63
C CYS A 95 -16.97 3.57 -7.09
N THR A 96 -16.16 4.10 -8.00
CA THR A 96 -14.98 4.88 -7.65
C THR A 96 -14.75 5.98 -8.68
N ALA A 97 -14.39 7.18 -8.24
CA ALA A 97 -14.11 8.33 -9.10
C ALA A 97 -12.60 8.44 -9.36
N THR A 98 -12.07 7.54 -10.21
CA THR A 98 -10.66 7.52 -10.59
C THR A 98 -10.46 6.80 -11.90
N ASP A 99 -9.55 7.28 -12.72
CA ASP A 99 -9.12 6.70 -14.02
C ASP A 99 -7.81 5.91 -13.92
N GLY A 100 -7.17 5.89 -12.73
CA GLY A 100 -5.86 5.29 -12.52
C GLY A 100 -5.90 3.90 -11.89
N ASN A 101 -4.79 3.55 -11.25
CA ASN A 101 -4.58 2.24 -10.63
C ASN A 101 -5.60 1.89 -9.54
N HIS A 102 -6.20 2.88 -8.89
CA HIS A 102 -7.25 2.61 -7.91
C HIS A 102 -8.53 2.12 -8.60
N GLY A 103 -8.95 2.78 -9.68
CA GLY A 103 -10.10 2.33 -10.49
C GLY A 103 -9.91 0.92 -11.05
N ARG A 104 -8.72 0.64 -11.60
CA ARG A 104 -8.36 -0.71 -12.06
C ARG A 104 -8.45 -1.74 -10.93
N SER A 105 -8.06 -1.37 -9.74
CA SER A 105 -8.09 -2.26 -8.56
C SER A 105 -9.50 -2.52 -8.02
N VAL A 106 -10.42 -1.55 -8.17
CA VAL A 106 -11.83 -1.74 -7.81
C VAL A 106 -12.56 -2.58 -8.84
N ALA A 107 -12.19 -2.46 -10.12
CA ALA A 107 -12.79 -3.24 -11.21
C ALA A 107 -12.28 -4.69 -11.29
N TRP A 108 -11.12 -4.98 -10.72
CA TRP A 108 -10.49 -6.31 -10.71
C TRP A 108 -11.21 -7.28 -9.79
#